data_3a19fb89803956a4f5790aab96fcd77b
#
_entry.id   3a19fb89803956a4f5790aab96fcd77b
#
_cell.length_a   1.000
_cell.length_b   1.000
_cell.length_c   1.000
_cell.angle_alpha   90.00
_cell.angle_beta   90.00
_cell.angle_gamma   90.00
#
_symmetry.space_group_name_H-M   'P 1'
#
loop_
_entity.id
_entity.type
_entity.pdbx_description
1 polymer ?
#
loop_
_entity_poly.entity_id
_entity_poly.type
_entity_poly.pdbx_seq_one_letter_code
_entity_poly.pdbx_strand_id
1 'polypeptide(L)'
;MSVRGTHLVVDLQRITENARKVKAVCEARGVEVLGVTKGVSAEEHIVSAILAGGITKLADARLENVFRLRRSGFRQPITLLRIPMLSQAELVTSACDCSLNSEPEVLRALSDAALSLGRLHEVILMIDVGDLREGVAPEDAPELLRRALPLKGVRVAGIGTNMGCYGGILPTEKNLTLLCQVAGELERVAGEPLDIISGGGTSSLMLTAAGQLPSGVNQIRVGEGILLGTDSTFSRSIPWLNQDTFILRAEIVELKRKPTVPIGERGAAVFSDAPAFEDQGIRRRAIVALGQQDVPPSGVIPVDPAIRVLGASSDHMILDIEDSEESYALGDMVDLRLNYQGLLMACSSAYIPHVYLCGDEEPEEQILTPEEAAEIRE
;
A
#
# COMPACT_ATOMS: atom_id res chain seq x y z
N MET A 1 -2.86 -12.45 -27.74
CA MET A 1 -3.51 -13.69 -27.21
C MET A 1 -4.27 -13.32 -25.94
N SER A 2 -5.46 -13.88 -25.68
CA SER A 2 -6.17 -13.60 -24.44
C SER A 2 -5.48 -14.28 -23.26
N VAL A 3 -5.20 -13.55 -22.19
CA VAL A 3 -4.70 -14.10 -20.93
C VAL A 3 -5.66 -15.17 -20.41
N ARG A 4 -5.14 -16.32 -20.00
CA ARG A 4 -5.95 -17.44 -19.49
C ARG A 4 -5.88 -17.50 -17.96
N GLY A 5 -7.00 -17.89 -17.35
CA GLY A 5 -7.10 -18.07 -15.90
C GLY A 5 -7.19 -16.74 -15.11
N THR A 6 -7.24 -16.86 -13.81
CA THR A 6 -7.31 -15.72 -12.88
C THR A 6 -6.03 -14.89 -12.91
N HIS A 7 -6.15 -13.57 -13.09
CA HIS A 7 -4.99 -12.66 -13.20
C HIS A 7 -5.35 -11.22 -12.76
N LEU A 8 -4.33 -10.45 -12.43
CA LEU A 8 -4.45 -9.04 -12.08
C LEU A 8 -4.07 -8.15 -13.27
N VAL A 9 -5.02 -7.41 -13.78
CA VAL A 9 -4.79 -6.39 -14.81
C VAL A 9 -4.34 -5.10 -14.12
N VAL A 10 -3.23 -4.53 -14.58
CA VAL A 10 -2.60 -3.33 -14.04
C VAL A 10 -2.47 -2.27 -15.12
N ASP A 11 -3.19 -1.17 -14.99
CA ASP A 11 -3.12 -0.04 -15.93
C ASP A 11 -2.01 0.95 -15.52
N LEU A 12 -0.84 0.79 -16.12
CA LEU A 12 0.35 1.60 -15.84
C LEU A 12 0.16 3.06 -16.24
N GLN A 13 -0.61 3.33 -17.31
CA GLN A 13 -0.88 4.70 -17.75
C GLN A 13 -1.72 5.45 -16.70
N ARG A 14 -2.78 4.84 -16.17
CA ARG A 14 -3.61 5.44 -15.11
C ARG A 14 -2.83 5.66 -13.82
N ILE A 15 -1.93 4.74 -13.46
CA ILE A 15 -1.01 4.92 -12.32
C ILE A 15 -0.09 6.11 -12.55
N THR A 16 0.50 6.25 -13.75
CA THR A 16 1.34 7.39 -14.13
C THR A 16 0.57 8.72 -14.04
N GLU A 17 -0.67 8.74 -14.53
CA GLU A 17 -1.53 9.92 -14.44
C GLU A 17 -1.86 10.29 -12.99
N ASN A 18 -2.18 9.29 -12.14
CA ASN A 18 -2.44 9.50 -10.73
C ASN A 18 -1.21 10.07 -10.03
N ALA A 19 -0.03 9.50 -10.26
CA ALA A 19 1.23 9.99 -9.70
C ALA A 19 1.49 11.45 -10.10
N ARG A 20 1.27 11.80 -11.38
CA ARG A 20 1.42 13.17 -11.91
C ARG A 20 0.45 14.15 -11.26
N LYS A 21 -0.82 13.76 -11.10
CA LYS A 21 -1.84 14.60 -10.47
C LYS A 21 -1.56 14.82 -8.97
N VAL A 22 -1.18 13.75 -8.25
CA VAL A 22 -0.80 13.82 -6.84
C VAL A 22 0.40 14.76 -6.66
N LYS A 23 1.45 14.58 -7.48
CA LYS A 23 2.62 15.45 -7.45
C LYS A 23 2.23 16.91 -7.67
N ALA A 24 1.49 17.21 -8.73
CA ALA A 24 1.10 18.59 -9.08
C ALA A 24 0.31 19.28 -7.96
N VAL A 25 -0.64 18.56 -7.34
CA VAL A 25 -1.44 19.07 -6.21
C VAL A 25 -0.55 19.40 -5.01
N CYS A 26 0.40 18.55 -4.69
CA CYS A 26 1.29 18.74 -3.55
C CYS A 26 2.34 19.83 -3.82
N GLU A 27 2.98 19.86 -5.00
CA GLU A 27 3.93 20.89 -5.38
C GLU A 27 3.31 22.31 -5.35
N ALA A 28 2.06 22.44 -5.79
CA ALA A 28 1.34 23.72 -5.73
C ALA A 28 1.16 24.24 -4.29
N ARG A 29 1.44 23.41 -3.29
CA ARG A 29 1.36 23.74 -1.86
C ARG A 29 2.72 23.69 -1.16
N GLY A 30 3.81 23.50 -1.90
CA GLY A 30 5.16 23.37 -1.34
C GLY A 30 5.39 22.06 -0.59
N VAL A 31 4.59 21.02 -0.87
CA VAL A 31 4.66 19.72 -0.21
C VAL A 31 5.33 18.69 -1.12
N GLU A 32 6.40 18.08 -0.64
CA GLU A 32 7.05 16.96 -1.33
C GLU A 32 6.24 15.66 -1.17
N VAL A 33 6.23 14.84 -2.23
CA VAL A 33 5.56 13.53 -2.19
C VAL A 33 6.58 12.42 -2.34
N LEU A 34 6.55 11.45 -1.38
CA LEU A 34 7.21 10.18 -1.55
C LEU A 34 6.22 9.15 -2.11
N GLY A 35 6.60 8.48 -3.21
CA GLY A 35 5.82 7.38 -3.78
C GLY A 35 5.99 6.10 -2.97
N VAL A 36 4.91 5.61 -2.36
CA VAL A 36 4.95 4.42 -1.49
C VAL A 36 4.70 3.16 -2.28
N THR A 37 5.68 2.25 -2.30
CA THR A 37 5.70 1.05 -3.15
C THR A 37 5.31 -0.25 -2.44
N LYS A 38 5.16 -0.22 -1.12
CA LYS A 38 4.86 -1.43 -0.31
C LYS A 38 3.57 -2.15 -0.71
N GLY A 39 2.57 -1.40 -1.19
CA GLY A 39 1.26 -1.93 -1.57
C GLY A 39 1.30 -2.87 -2.78
N VAL A 40 2.35 -2.75 -3.60
CA VAL A 40 2.56 -3.52 -4.82
C VAL A 40 3.87 -4.32 -4.78
N SER A 41 4.36 -4.63 -3.57
CA SER A 41 5.59 -5.42 -3.36
C SER A 41 6.80 -4.89 -4.15
N ALA A 42 6.84 -3.55 -4.39
CA ALA A 42 7.86 -2.87 -5.20
C ALA A 42 8.03 -3.48 -6.60
N GLU A 43 6.91 -3.81 -7.25
CA GLU A 43 6.91 -4.34 -8.61
C GLU A 43 7.44 -3.28 -9.60
N GLU A 44 8.36 -3.69 -10.48
CA GLU A 44 9.21 -2.76 -11.26
C GLU A 44 8.45 -1.92 -12.27
N HIS A 45 7.47 -2.49 -12.97
CA HIS A 45 6.65 -1.77 -13.96
C HIS A 45 5.80 -0.70 -13.26
N ILE A 46 5.21 -1.05 -12.11
CA ILE A 46 4.38 -0.12 -11.33
C ILE A 46 5.24 1.00 -10.75
N VAL A 47 6.43 0.68 -10.22
CA VAL A 47 7.37 1.68 -9.71
C VAL A 47 7.84 2.60 -10.85
N SER A 48 8.12 2.06 -12.03
CA SER A 48 8.46 2.85 -13.21
C SER A 48 7.34 3.80 -13.62
N ALA A 49 6.08 3.35 -13.55
CA ALA A 49 4.91 4.20 -13.81
C ALA A 49 4.77 5.35 -12.79
N ILE A 50 5.01 5.06 -11.50
CA ILE A 50 5.03 6.10 -10.44
C ILE A 50 6.10 7.17 -10.74
N LEU A 51 7.30 6.74 -11.11
CA LEU A 51 8.41 7.64 -11.44
C LEU A 51 8.14 8.42 -12.74
N ALA A 52 7.53 7.79 -13.75
CA ALA A 52 7.12 8.47 -14.99
C ALA A 52 6.07 9.56 -14.74
N GLY A 53 5.29 9.44 -13.66
CA GLY A 53 4.41 10.50 -13.14
C GLY A 53 5.14 11.68 -12.51
N GLY A 54 6.48 11.61 -12.40
CA GLY A 54 7.33 12.69 -11.90
C GLY A 54 7.67 12.60 -10.40
N ILE A 55 7.25 11.56 -9.70
CA ILE A 55 7.71 11.28 -8.33
C ILE A 55 9.21 10.96 -8.38
N THR A 56 10.00 11.56 -7.49
CA THR A 56 11.47 11.44 -7.49
C THR A 56 12.04 10.69 -6.30
N LYS A 57 11.26 10.54 -5.23
CA LYS A 57 11.64 9.81 -4.02
C LYS A 57 10.63 8.70 -3.75
N LEU A 58 11.12 7.55 -3.34
CA LEU A 58 10.32 6.38 -3.02
C LEU A 58 10.32 6.11 -1.52
N ALA A 59 9.33 5.34 -1.08
CA ALA A 59 9.27 4.84 0.28
C ALA A 59 8.69 3.42 0.30
N ASP A 60 9.30 2.53 1.08
CA ASP A 60 8.81 1.17 1.26
C ASP A 60 8.94 0.71 2.72
N ALA A 61 8.16 -0.28 3.12
CA ALA A 61 8.18 -0.80 4.49
C ALA A 61 9.05 -2.06 4.64
N ARG A 62 9.55 -2.62 3.54
CA ARG A 62 10.26 -3.90 3.52
C ARG A 62 11.63 -3.77 2.87
N LEU A 63 12.68 -4.25 3.55
CA LEU A 63 14.02 -4.27 2.97
C LEU A 63 14.11 -5.17 1.73
N GLU A 64 13.36 -6.26 1.71
CA GLU A 64 13.26 -7.17 0.57
C GLU A 64 12.83 -6.42 -0.69
N ASN A 65 11.84 -5.53 -0.58
CA ASN A 65 11.38 -4.66 -1.65
C ASN A 65 12.46 -3.65 -2.05
N VAL A 66 13.10 -3.00 -1.08
CA VAL A 66 14.21 -2.08 -1.36
C VAL A 66 15.34 -2.78 -2.11
N PHE A 67 15.74 -3.98 -1.68
CA PHE A 67 16.77 -4.75 -2.37
C PHE A 67 16.35 -5.16 -3.78
N ARG A 68 15.07 -5.51 -4.00
CA ARG A 68 14.54 -5.76 -5.33
C ARG A 68 14.75 -4.53 -6.22
N LEU A 69 14.28 -3.36 -5.80
CA LEU A 69 14.46 -2.12 -6.56
C LEU A 69 15.93 -1.80 -6.84
N ARG A 70 16.83 -1.97 -5.87
CA ARG A 70 18.26 -1.72 -6.06
C ARG A 70 18.87 -2.69 -7.09
N ARG A 71 18.48 -3.97 -7.09
CA ARG A 71 18.93 -4.96 -8.08
C ARG A 71 18.41 -4.65 -9.47
N SER A 72 17.17 -4.19 -9.60
CA SER A 72 16.57 -3.77 -10.87
C SER A 72 17.06 -2.39 -11.36
N GLY A 73 18.05 -1.81 -10.68
CA GLY A 73 18.72 -0.61 -11.17
C GLY A 73 18.11 0.71 -10.71
N PHE A 74 17.06 0.71 -9.88
CA PHE A 74 16.50 1.95 -9.33
C PHE A 74 17.48 2.63 -8.37
N ARG A 75 17.74 3.93 -8.60
CA ARG A 75 18.72 4.73 -7.85
C ARG A 75 18.09 5.90 -7.09
N GLN A 76 16.79 6.08 -7.19
CA GLN A 76 16.04 7.11 -6.46
C GLN A 76 16.27 6.98 -4.96
N PRO A 77 16.26 8.08 -4.19
CA PRO A 77 16.27 8.03 -2.74
C PRO A 77 15.09 7.20 -2.22
N ILE A 78 15.37 6.28 -1.29
CA ILE A 78 14.35 5.39 -0.68
C ILE A 78 14.32 5.60 0.82
N THR A 79 13.15 5.94 1.35
CA THR A 79 12.87 6.00 2.80
C THR A 79 12.27 4.69 3.28
N LEU A 80 12.87 4.06 4.29
CA LEU A 80 12.29 2.90 4.97
C LEU A 80 11.21 3.35 5.95
N LEU A 81 9.96 2.90 5.72
CA LEU A 81 8.77 3.31 6.50
C LEU A 81 8.56 2.49 7.78
N ARG A 82 8.91 1.21 7.76
CA ARG A 82 8.88 0.39 8.98
C ARG A 82 10.05 0.81 9.86
N ILE A 83 9.78 1.02 11.16
CA ILE A 83 10.86 1.20 12.12
C ILE A 83 11.87 0.06 11.97
N PRO A 84 13.17 0.37 11.76
CA PRO A 84 14.18 -0.64 11.50
C PRO A 84 14.31 -1.63 12.66
N MET A 85 14.50 -2.90 12.34
CA MET A 85 14.91 -3.89 13.34
C MET A 85 16.40 -3.70 13.69
N LEU A 86 16.76 -3.82 14.96
CA LEU A 86 18.17 -3.72 15.40
C LEU A 86 19.08 -4.66 14.60
N SER A 87 18.64 -5.88 14.34
CA SER A 87 19.38 -6.89 13.57
C SER A 87 19.58 -6.55 12.10
N GLN A 88 18.92 -5.52 11.57
CA GLN A 88 18.98 -5.12 10.17
C GLN A 88 19.61 -3.74 9.95
N ALA A 89 20.22 -3.13 10.98
CA ALA A 89 20.77 -1.78 10.89
C ALA A 89 21.77 -1.62 9.74
N GLU A 90 22.68 -2.58 9.55
CA GLU A 90 23.64 -2.58 8.44
C GLU A 90 22.96 -2.66 7.06
N LEU A 91 21.93 -3.50 6.93
CA LEU A 91 21.19 -3.63 5.70
C LEU A 91 20.41 -2.35 5.37
N VAL A 92 19.81 -1.72 6.38
CA VAL A 92 19.11 -0.45 6.24
C VAL A 92 20.06 0.63 5.72
N THR A 93 21.16 0.84 6.40
CA THR A 93 22.14 1.89 6.05
C THR A 93 22.86 1.63 4.73
N SER A 94 22.93 0.37 4.28
CA SER A 94 23.50 0.02 2.97
C SER A 94 22.56 0.30 1.79
N ALA A 95 21.25 0.13 1.98
CA ALA A 95 20.27 0.12 0.88
C ALA A 95 19.30 1.31 0.87
N CYS A 96 19.00 1.89 2.04
CA CYS A 96 18.10 3.03 2.21
C CYS A 96 18.87 4.33 2.44
N ASP A 97 18.29 5.43 1.97
CA ASP A 97 18.86 6.77 2.17
C ASP A 97 18.35 7.39 3.47
N CYS A 98 17.12 7.05 3.86
CA CYS A 98 16.46 7.54 5.07
C CYS A 98 15.65 6.43 5.73
N SER A 99 15.38 6.56 7.03
CA SER A 99 14.45 5.68 7.76
C SER A 99 13.62 6.42 8.81
N LEU A 100 12.41 5.90 9.08
CA LEU A 100 11.57 6.38 10.17
C LEU A 100 11.99 5.71 11.47
N ASN A 101 12.11 6.47 12.58
CA ASN A 101 12.66 5.97 13.83
C ASN A 101 11.95 6.55 15.05
N SER A 102 11.86 5.76 16.13
CA SER A 102 11.33 6.18 17.43
C SER A 102 12.13 5.64 18.61
N GLU A 103 13.14 4.78 18.35
CA GLU A 103 13.89 4.09 19.40
C GLU A 103 15.36 4.51 19.42
N PRO A 104 15.89 5.02 20.55
CA PRO A 104 17.28 5.45 20.65
C PRO A 104 18.31 4.34 20.40
N GLU A 105 17.99 3.10 20.75
CA GLU A 105 18.84 1.94 20.52
C GLU A 105 18.99 1.64 19.04
N VAL A 106 17.89 1.79 18.27
CA VAL A 106 17.89 1.65 16.81
C VAL A 106 18.72 2.76 16.16
N LEU A 107 18.54 4.00 16.61
CA LEU A 107 19.33 5.15 16.12
C LEU A 107 20.83 4.94 16.32
N ARG A 108 21.23 4.39 17.48
CA ARG A 108 22.64 4.07 17.76
C ARG A 108 23.15 2.98 16.81
N ALA A 109 22.40 1.89 16.65
CA ALA A 109 22.78 0.80 15.74
C ALA A 109 22.91 1.28 14.29
N LEU A 110 21.98 2.14 13.82
CA LEU A 110 22.07 2.77 12.50
C LEU A 110 23.30 3.66 12.38
N SER A 111 23.62 4.45 13.43
CA SER A 111 24.80 5.30 13.44
C SER A 111 26.09 4.48 13.33
N ASP A 112 26.22 3.44 14.14
CA ASP A 112 27.41 2.58 14.13
C ASP A 112 27.58 1.86 12.78
N ALA A 113 26.48 1.35 12.22
CA ALA A 113 26.46 0.72 10.91
C ALA A 113 26.82 1.71 9.78
N ALA A 114 26.25 2.91 9.79
CA ALA A 114 26.55 3.94 8.80
C ALA A 114 28.02 4.36 8.83
N LEU A 115 28.58 4.55 10.02
CA LEU A 115 30.01 4.88 10.20
C LEU A 115 30.91 3.76 9.65
N SER A 116 30.56 2.50 9.89
CA SER A 116 31.33 1.36 9.36
C SER A 116 31.37 1.31 7.83
N LEU A 117 30.31 1.82 7.19
CA LEU A 117 30.19 1.94 5.73
C LEU A 117 30.75 3.27 5.18
N GLY A 118 31.27 4.16 6.04
CA GLY A 118 31.72 5.50 5.63
C GLY A 118 30.59 6.39 5.10
N ARG A 119 29.35 6.21 5.61
CA ARG A 119 28.14 6.92 5.17
C ARG A 119 27.53 7.74 6.30
N LEU A 120 26.66 8.66 5.92
CA LEU A 120 25.72 9.33 6.80
C LEU A 120 24.32 8.88 6.43
N HIS A 121 23.56 8.36 7.40
CA HIS A 121 22.19 7.89 7.18
C HIS A 121 21.19 8.92 7.72
N GLU A 122 20.19 9.30 6.89
CA GLU A 122 19.16 10.23 7.32
C GLU A 122 18.09 9.52 8.15
N VAL A 123 17.61 10.19 9.19
CA VAL A 123 16.53 9.68 10.03
C VAL A 123 15.43 10.72 10.22
N ILE A 124 14.19 10.27 10.19
CA ILE A 124 13.01 11.04 10.56
C ILE A 124 12.52 10.49 11.89
N LEU A 125 12.45 11.33 12.93
CA LEU A 125 11.94 10.93 14.23
C LEU A 125 10.40 10.92 14.18
N MET A 126 9.79 9.79 14.57
CA MET A 126 8.35 9.64 14.53
C MET A 126 7.70 10.14 15.82
N ILE A 127 6.67 10.97 15.66
CA ILE A 127 5.87 11.54 16.74
C ILE A 127 4.45 10.97 16.62
N ASP A 128 3.96 10.38 17.70
CA ASP A 128 2.58 9.92 17.77
C ASP A 128 1.67 11.08 18.18
N VAL A 129 0.84 11.55 17.24
CA VAL A 129 -0.14 12.59 17.48
C VAL A 129 -1.56 12.03 17.71
N GLY A 130 -1.65 10.73 18.08
CA GLY A 130 -2.86 10.10 18.54
C GLY A 130 -3.27 8.78 17.89
N ASP A 131 -2.55 8.26 16.87
CA ASP A 131 -2.90 6.97 16.21
C ASP A 131 -2.48 5.74 17.02
N LEU A 132 -1.65 5.93 18.07
CA LEU A 132 -1.16 4.92 19.00
C LEU A 132 -0.47 3.72 18.30
N ARG A 133 0.33 4.02 17.29
CA ARG A 133 1.10 3.03 16.54
C ARG A 133 2.61 3.23 16.79
N GLU A 134 3.37 3.76 15.85
CA GLU A 134 4.77 4.08 16.05
C GLU A 134 4.97 5.58 16.31
N GLY A 135 5.97 5.90 17.11
CA GLY A 135 6.34 7.26 17.46
C GLY A 135 6.44 7.44 18.97
N VAL A 136 7.17 8.45 19.36
CA VAL A 136 7.18 8.90 20.77
C VAL A 136 6.06 9.91 21.00
N ALA A 137 5.63 10.04 22.25
CA ALA A 137 4.72 11.11 22.64
C ALA A 137 5.34 12.48 22.37
N PRO A 138 4.56 13.52 22.04
CA PRO A 138 5.07 14.86 21.80
C PRO A 138 6.02 15.38 22.88
N GLU A 139 5.72 15.13 24.15
CA GLU A 139 6.52 15.52 25.31
C GLU A 139 7.87 14.80 25.41
N ASP A 140 8.00 13.61 24.84
CA ASP A 140 9.23 12.80 24.86
C ASP A 140 10.16 13.08 23.66
N ALA A 141 9.66 13.80 22.66
CA ALA A 141 10.41 14.08 21.43
C ALA A 141 11.71 14.85 21.66
N PRO A 142 11.79 15.85 22.56
CA PRO A 142 13.05 16.53 22.86
C PRO A 142 14.13 15.60 23.45
N GLU A 143 13.75 14.62 24.25
CA GLU A 143 14.69 13.67 24.82
C GLU A 143 15.21 12.70 23.76
N LEU A 144 14.32 12.20 22.89
CA LEU A 144 14.73 11.36 21.75
C LEU A 144 15.74 12.10 20.87
N LEU A 145 15.48 13.37 20.54
CA LEU A 145 16.41 14.20 19.75
C LEU A 145 17.75 14.36 20.45
N ARG A 146 17.78 14.70 21.76
CA ARG A 146 19.04 14.85 22.53
C ARG A 146 19.89 13.57 22.50
N ARG A 147 19.26 12.41 22.46
CA ARG A 147 19.94 11.10 22.33
C ARG A 147 20.43 10.84 20.90
N ALA A 148 19.77 11.42 19.89
CA ALA A 148 20.18 11.28 18.49
C ALA A 148 21.32 12.22 18.09
N LEU A 149 21.32 13.49 18.56
CA LEU A 149 22.30 14.52 18.17
C LEU A 149 23.79 14.13 18.31
N PRO A 150 24.26 13.39 19.34
CA PRO A 150 25.65 12.99 19.44
C PRO A 150 26.06 11.86 18.49
N LEU A 151 25.12 11.22 17.80
CA LEU A 151 25.36 10.07 16.94
C LEU A 151 25.88 10.52 15.57
N LYS A 152 27.17 10.28 15.30
CA LYS A 152 27.88 10.83 14.12
C LYS A 152 27.56 10.15 12.80
N GLY A 153 26.98 8.94 12.82
CA GLY A 153 26.62 8.17 11.62
C GLY A 153 25.20 8.44 11.14
N VAL A 154 24.37 9.16 11.92
CA VAL A 154 23.03 9.56 11.53
C VAL A 154 22.86 11.07 11.52
N ARG A 155 22.01 11.58 10.64
CA ARG A 155 21.52 12.96 10.59
C ARG A 155 20.03 12.97 10.83
N VAL A 156 19.58 13.70 11.82
CA VAL A 156 18.12 13.93 12.00
C VAL A 156 17.68 14.92 10.94
N ALA A 157 17.06 14.41 9.87
CA ALA A 157 16.54 15.22 8.77
C ALA A 157 15.21 15.90 9.14
N GLY A 158 14.48 15.35 10.11
CA GLY A 158 13.21 15.93 10.50
C GLY A 158 12.38 15.02 11.40
N ILE A 159 11.09 15.36 11.45
CA ILE A 159 10.08 14.59 12.17
C ILE A 159 8.95 14.17 11.25
N GLY A 160 8.19 13.18 11.67
CA GLY A 160 7.02 12.72 10.94
C GLY A 160 5.97 12.10 11.86
N THR A 161 4.78 11.91 11.32
CA THR A 161 3.70 11.19 12.00
C THR A 161 3.00 10.23 11.06
N ASN A 162 2.23 9.31 11.60
CA ASN A 162 1.26 8.49 10.89
C ASN A 162 -0.13 8.65 11.50
N MET A 163 -1.13 8.52 10.66
CA MET A 163 -2.54 8.57 11.06
C MET A 163 -3.38 7.67 10.15
N GLY A 164 -4.51 7.20 10.66
CA GLY A 164 -5.46 6.40 9.90
C GLY A 164 -5.08 4.95 9.67
N CYS A 165 -4.05 4.44 10.34
CA CYS A 165 -3.56 3.09 10.10
C CYS A 165 -4.02 2.08 11.16
N TYR A 166 -3.80 2.38 12.44
CA TYR A 166 -4.14 1.50 13.56
C TYR A 166 -5.30 2.07 14.36
N GLY A 167 -5.13 3.27 14.90
CA GLY A 167 -6.17 3.94 15.69
C GLY A 167 -7.30 4.54 14.85
N GLY A 168 -7.16 4.58 13.53
CA GLY A 168 -8.16 5.20 12.65
C GLY A 168 -8.27 6.72 12.81
N ILE A 169 -7.24 7.35 13.40
CA ILE A 169 -7.24 8.80 13.65
C ILE A 169 -7.15 9.55 12.33
N LEU A 170 -8.14 10.39 12.08
CA LEU A 170 -8.16 11.23 10.90
C LEU A 170 -7.13 12.37 11.00
N PRO A 171 -6.36 12.65 9.94
CA PRO A 171 -5.55 13.84 9.87
C PRO A 171 -6.45 15.08 9.91
N THR A 172 -6.09 16.01 10.77
CA THR A 172 -6.80 17.29 10.97
C THR A 172 -5.77 18.41 11.10
N GLU A 173 -6.20 19.65 10.88
CA GLU A 173 -5.38 20.82 11.14
C GLU A 173 -4.83 20.79 12.58
N LYS A 174 -5.63 20.35 13.56
CA LYS A 174 -5.24 20.31 14.97
C LYS A 174 -4.05 19.39 15.24
N ASN A 175 -4.11 18.12 14.82
CA ASN A 175 -3.04 17.16 15.10
C ASN A 175 -1.77 17.42 14.26
N LEU A 176 -1.92 17.97 13.05
CA LEU A 176 -0.80 18.38 12.23
C LEU A 176 -0.17 19.70 12.73
N THR A 177 -0.96 20.62 13.31
CA THR A 177 -0.41 21.78 14.00
C THR A 177 0.39 21.39 15.24
N LEU A 178 -0.07 20.38 16.00
CA LEU A 178 0.70 19.82 17.11
C LEU A 178 2.06 19.28 16.62
N LEU A 179 2.10 18.55 15.49
CA LEU A 179 3.36 18.11 14.88
C LEU A 179 4.28 19.28 14.57
N CYS A 180 3.75 20.37 13.98
CA CYS A 180 4.54 21.57 13.69
C CYS A 180 5.05 22.28 14.97
N GLN A 181 4.26 22.26 16.04
CA GLN A 181 4.68 22.81 17.34
C GLN A 181 5.85 22.02 17.94
N VAL A 182 5.78 20.68 17.87
CA VAL A 182 6.88 19.79 18.25
C VAL A 182 8.11 20.08 17.39
N ALA A 183 7.95 20.25 16.06
CA ALA A 183 9.07 20.62 15.19
C ALA A 183 9.79 21.87 15.67
N GLY A 184 9.05 22.97 15.93
CA GLY A 184 9.63 24.22 16.43
C GLY A 184 10.27 24.11 17.82
N GLU A 185 9.84 23.17 18.65
CA GLU A 185 10.52 22.86 19.90
C GLU A 185 11.84 22.12 19.65
N LEU A 186 11.82 21.14 18.76
CA LEU A 186 13.03 20.36 18.41
C LEU A 186 14.08 21.23 17.71
N GLU A 187 13.69 22.15 16.86
CA GLU A 187 14.58 23.12 16.22
C GLU A 187 15.30 24.00 17.26
N ARG A 188 14.61 24.42 18.32
CA ARG A 188 15.23 25.14 19.43
C ARG A 188 16.24 24.28 20.23
N VAL A 189 15.97 22.98 20.35
CA VAL A 189 16.88 22.03 21.01
C VAL A 189 18.09 21.73 20.13
N ALA A 190 17.90 21.55 18.81
CA ALA A 190 18.96 21.29 17.86
C ALA A 190 19.82 22.54 17.57
N GLY A 191 19.26 23.73 17.67
CA GLY A 191 19.90 25.00 17.27
C GLY A 191 19.88 25.23 15.75
N GLU A 192 19.19 24.41 14.98
CA GLU A 192 19.06 24.49 13.52
C GLU A 192 17.64 24.05 13.07
N PRO A 193 17.19 24.48 11.88
CA PRO A 193 15.89 24.09 11.35
C PRO A 193 15.86 22.60 10.95
N LEU A 194 14.69 21.99 10.99
CA LEU A 194 14.43 20.66 10.46
C LEU A 194 14.04 20.73 8.97
N ASP A 195 14.70 19.96 8.14
CA ASP A 195 14.44 19.93 6.70
C ASP A 195 13.05 19.34 6.37
N ILE A 196 12.59 18.35 7.18
CA ILE A 196 11.42 17.55 6.90
C ILE A 196 10.43 17.58 8.07
N ILE A 197 9.19 17.96 7.76
CA ILE A 197 8.02 17.77 8.63
C ILE A 197 7.00 16.94 7.84
N SER A 198 6.99 15.62 8.08
CA SER A 198 6.25 14.65 7.28
C SER A 198 4.87 14.36 7.86
N GLY A 199 3.82 14.91 7.24
CA GLY A 199 2.45 14.96 7.75
C GLY A 199 1.57 13.74 7.41
N GLY A 200 2.14 12.54 7.34
CA GLY A 200 1.34 11.32 7.13
C GLY A 200 1.33 10.80 5.71
N GLY A 201 0.25 10.12 5.32
CA GLY A 201 0.12 9.39 4.08
C GLY A 201 -1.02 9.89 3.18
N THR A 202 -1.64 8.97 2.44
CA THR A 202 -2.78 9.26 1.54
C THR A 202 -3.91 10.02 2.25
N SER A 203 -4.18 9.71 3.51
CA SER A 203 -5.23 10.39 4.29
C SER A 203 -5.04 11.91 4.41
N SER A 204 -3.80 12.42 4.33
CA SER A 204 -3.49 13.85 4.34
C SER A 204 -3.59 14.52 2.96
N LEU A 205 -3.74 13.74 1.88
CA LEU A 205 -3.73 14.27 0.51
C LEU A 205 -4.87 15.24 0.23
N MET A 206 -6.06 14.96 0.73
CA MET A 206 -7.22 15.84 0.53
C MET A 206 -7.11 17.16 1.32
N LEU A 207 -6.50 17.13 2.51
CA LEU A 207 -6.17 18.36 3.25
C LEU A 207 -5.15 19.20 2.47
N THR A 208 -4.15 18.55 1.86
CA THR A 208 -3.17 19.20 1.01
C THR A 208 -3.87 19.86 -0.20
N ALA A 209 -4.73 19.13 -0.90
CA ALA A 209 -5.48 19.64 -2.04
C ALA A 209 -6.36 20.85 -1.67
N ALA A 210 -7.02 20.79 -0.53
CA ALA A 210 -7.85 21.88 -0.01
C ALA A 210 -7.06 23.09 0.52
N GLY A 211 -5.73 22.99 0.64
CA GLY A 211 -4.91 24.04 1.27
C GLY A 211 -5.13 24.18 2.77
N GLN A 212 -5.54 23.10 3.42
CA GLN A 212 -5.82 23.03 4.86
C GLN A 212 -4.69 22.34 5.64
N LEU A 213 -3.60 21.99 4.96
CA LEU A 213 -2.41 21.47 5.61
C LEU A 213 -1.68 22.62 6.30
N PRO A 214 -1.27 22.50 7.59
CA PRO A 214 -0.46 23.52 8.24
C PRO A 214 0.82 23.84 7.44
N SER A 215 1.17 25.10 7.34
CA SER A 215 2.29 25.60 6.50
C SER A 215 3.66 25.02 6.86
N GLY A 216 3.82 24.46 8.06
CA GLY A 216 5.04 23.80 8.49
C GLY A 216 5.19 22.38 7.91
N VAL A 217 4.11 21.72 7.51
CA VAL A 217 4.18 20.38 6.90
C VAL A 217 4.62 20.51 5.46
N ASN A 218 5.75 19.89 5.12
CA ASN A 218 6.38 20.01 3.79
C ASN A 218 6.58 18.68 3.06
N GLN A 219 6.13 17.54 3.64
CA GLN A 219 6.22 16.23 3.01
C GLN A 219 5.04 15.33 3.39
N ILE A 220 4.56 14.51 2.43
CA ILE A 220 3.63 13.39 2.66
C ILE A 220 4.06 12.15 1.89
N ARG A 221 3.59 10.97 2.33
CA ARG A 221 3.96 9.66 1.78
C ARG A 221 2.74 8.97 1.18
N VAL A 222 2.57 9.03 -0.14
CA VAL A 222 1.34 8.59 -0.82
C VAL A 222 1.55 7.26 -1.51
N GLY A 223 0.75 6.26 -1.15
CA GLY A 223 0.69 4.95 -1.80
C GLY A 223 -0.71 4.70 -2.37
N GLU A 224 -1.69 4.44 -1.51
CA GLU A 224 -3.06 4.10 -1.90
C GLU A 224 -3.67 5.11 -2.88
N GLY A 225 -3.50 6.41 -2.64
CA GLY A 225 -4.02 7.44 -3.53
C GLY A 225 -3.45 7.34 -4.96
N ILE A 226 -2.16 7.07 -5.11
CA ILE A 226 -1.54 6.88 -6.44
C ILE A 226 -2.01 5.57 -7.06
N LEU A 227 -2.02 4.49 -6.27
CA LEU A 227 -2.28 3.15 -6.78
C LEU A 227 -3.76 2.90 -7.06
N LEU A 228 -4.67 3.30 -6.18
CA LEU A 228 -6.10 2.97 -6.27
C LEU A 228 -7.01 4.19 -6.45
N GLY A 229 -6.49 5.41 -6.33
CA GLY A 229 -7.32 6.62 -6.34
C GLY A 229 -8.29 6.71 -5.16
N THR A 230 -8.01 5.99 -4.06
CA THR A 230 -8.86 5.92 -2.86
C THR A 230 -8.14 6.39 -1.61
N ASP A 231 -8.91 6.61 -0.57
CA ASP A 231 -8.49 6.94 0.79
C ASP A 231 -9.31 6.10 1.77
N SER A 232 -8.77 4.94 2.15
CA SER A 232 -9.42 3.98 3.04
C SER A 232 -9.71 4.55 4.42
N THR A 233 -8.90 5.49 4.92
CA THR A 233 -9.10 6.11 6.24
C THR A 233 -10.42 6.87 6.31
N PHE A 234 -10.82 7.52 5.22
CA PHE A 234 -12.08 8.23 5.09
C PHE A 234 -13.15 7.42 4.34
N SER A 235 -12.87 6.16 3.96
CA SER A 235 -13.77 5.30 3.19
C SER A 235 -14.32 5.99 1.94
N ARG A 236 -13.45 6.66 1.17
CA ARG A 236 -13.84 7.46 0.00
C ARG A 236 -12.93 7.24 -1.20
N SER A 237 -13.47 7.52 -2.37
CA SER A 237 -12.70 7.76 -3.59
C SER A 237 -12.15 9.19 -3.62
N ILE A 238 -11.01 9.38 -4.27
CA ILE A 238 -10.45 10.71 -4.55
C ILE A 238 -10.91 11.11 -5.95
N PRO A 239 -11.83 12.09 -6.09
CA PRO A 239 -12.60 12.28 -7.34
C PRO A 239 -11.78 12.64 -8.59
N TRP A 240 -10.57 13.17 -8.38
CA TRP A 240 -9.69 13.60 -9.47
C TRP A 240 -8.61 12.57 -9.83
N LEU A 241 -8.62 11.38 -9.19
CA LEU A 241 -7.74 10.25 -9.48
C LEU A 241 -8.51 9.12 -10.19
N ASN A 242 -7.79 8.37 -11.01
CA ASN A 242 -8.30 7.15 -11.63
C ASN A 242 -8.42 6.05 -10.56
N GLN A 243 -9.52 5.29 -10.57
CA GLN A 243 -9.81 4.24 -9.60
C GLN A 243 -9.76 2.82 -10.20
N ASP A 244 -9.80 2.73 -11.53
CA ASP A 244 -9.73 1.45 -12.24
C ASP A 244 -8.28 1.18 -12.72
N THR A 245 -7.33 1.32 -11.81
CA THR A 245 -5.90 1.09 -12.03
C THR A 245 -5.51 -0.37 -11.90
N PHE A 246 -6.31 -1.13 -11.12
CA PHE A 246 -6.16 -2.57 -10.90
C PHE A 246 -7.52 -3.24 -11.00
N ILE A 247 -7.61 -4.27 -11.85
CA ILE A 247 -8.79 -5.14 -11.96
C ILE A 247 -8.33 -6.58 -11.82
N LEU A 248 -8.81 -7.26 -10.79
CA LEU A 248 -8.61 -8.69 -10.61
C LEU A 248 -9.69 -9.43 -11.40
N ARG A 249 -9.29 -10.19 -12.41
CA ARG A 249 -10.15 -11.02 -13.24
C ARG A 249 -10.12 -12.45 -12.72
N ALA A 250 -11.25 -12.94 -12.26
CA ALA A 250 -11.36 -14.27 -11.66
C ALA A 250 -12.23 -15.19 -12.53
N GLU A 251 -11.66 -16.32 -12.96
CA GLU A 251 -12.33 -17.27 -13.83
C GLU A 251 -13.38 -18.08 -13.08
N ILE A 252 -14.58 -18.25 -13.67
CA ILE A 252 -15.67 -19.07 -13.14
C ILE A 252 -15.36 -20.54 -13.39
N VAL A 253 -15.18 -21.31 -12.31
CA VAL A 253 -14.90 -22.75 -12.35
C VAL A 253 -16.13 -23.61 -12.00
N GLU A 254 -17.14 -23.04 -11.38
CA GLU A 254 -18.44 -23.70 -11.17
C GLU A 254 -19.59 -22.68 -11.28
N LEU A 255 -20.68 -23.10 -11.91
CA LEU A 255 -21.91 -22.31 -12.03
C LEU A 255 -23.12 -23.20 -11.75
N LYS A 256 -23.83 -22.96 -10.63
CA LYS A 256 -24.95 -23.79 -10.14
C LYS A 256 -26.03 -22.94 -9.48
N ARG A 257 -27.24 -23.48 -9.47
CA ARG A 257 -28.30 -23.02 -8.57
C ARG A 257 -28.22 -23.81 -7.26
N LYS A 258 -28.05 -23.10 -6.16
CA LYS A 258 -27.89 -23.72 -4.81
C LYS A 258 -28.77 -23.02 -3.77
N PRO A 259 -29.21 -23.73 -2.71
CA PRO A 259 -29.84 -23.09 -1.55
C PRO A 259 -28.92 -22.07 -0.92
N THR A 260 -29.51 -21.01 -0.35
CA THR A 260 -28.73 -19.95 0.34
C THR A 260 -28.31 -20.35 1.74
N VAL A 261 -28.98 -21.34 2.34
CA VAL A 261 -28.66 -21.88 3.68
C VAL A 261 -28.02 -23.26 3.53
N PRO A 262 -26.85 -23.50 4.16
CA PRO A 262 -26.23 -24.82 4.22
C PRO A 262 -27.13 -25.85 4.93
N ILE A 263 -27.07 -27.12 4.51
CA ILE A 263 -27.87 -28.23 5.04
C ILE A 263 -26.96 -29.12 5.89
N GLY A 264 -27.37 -29.44 7.14
CA GLY A 264 -26.67 -30.33 8.06
C GLY A 264 -26.26 -29.66 9.38
N GLU A 265 -25.61 -30.41 10.24
CA GLU A 265 -25.04 -29.89 11.49
C GLU A 265 -23.86 -28.96 11.16
N ARG A 266 -23.80 -27.84 11.86
CA ARG A 266 -22.81 -26.78 11.58
C ARG A 266 -21.76 -26.70 12.66
N GLY A 267 -20.49 -26.71 12.26
CA GLY A 267 -19.35 -26.37 13.09
C GLY A 267 -18.84 -24.93 12.80
N ALA A 268 -17.69 -24.60 13.36
CA ALA A 268 -16.97 -23.37 12.98
C ALA A 268 -16.46 -23.45 11.53
N ALA A 269 -16.52 -22.36 10.81
CA ALA A 269 -15.87 -22.24 9.51
C ALA A 269 -14.37 -21.87 9.71
N VAL A 270 -13.49 -22.36 8.81
CA VAL A 270 -12.04 -22.19 8.95
C VAL A 270 -11.61 -20.71 8.97
N PHE A 271 -12.31 -19.87 8.21
CA PHE A 271 -11.94 -18.47 7.99
C PHE A 271 -12.95 -17.45 8.54
N SER A 272 -13.96 -17.91 9.29
CA SER A 272 -14.95 -17.01 9.88
C SER A 272 -15.60 -17.63 11.10
N ASP A 273 -15.91 -16.82 12.09
CA ASP A 273 -16.74 -17.24 13.23
C ASP A 273 -18.18 -17.40 12.74
N ALA A 274 -18.66 -18.66 12.66
CA ALA A 274 -20.03 -19.04 12.37
C ALA A 274 -20.82 -18.09 11.45
N PRO A 275 -20.60 -18.12 10.12
CA PRO A 275 -21.26 -17.18 9.21
C PRO A 275 -22.78 -17.27 9.34
N ALA A 276 -23.44 -16.10 9.41
CA ALA A 276 -24.89 -16.00 9.35
C ALA A 276 -25.35 -16.22 7.92
N PHE A 277 -26.37 -17.06 7.74
CA PHE A 277 -26.99 -17.28 6.44
C PHE A 277 -28.46 -16.85 6.51
N GLU A 278 -28.89 -16.07 5.53
CA GLU A 278 -30.29 -15.70 5.33
C GLU A 278 -30.91 -16.61 4.27
N ASP A 279 -32.11 -17.14 4.56
CA ASP A 279 -32.82 -17.96 3.59
C ASP A 279 -33.47 -17.08 2.51
N GLN A 280 -32.89 -17.09 1.33
CA GLN A 280 -33.39 -16.44 0.12
C GLN A 280 -33.80 -17.47 -0.95
N GLY A 281 -34.00 -18.73 -0.57
CA GLY A 281 -34.33 -19.81 -1.46
C GLY A 281 -33.15 -20.31 -2.29
N ILE A 282 -33.42 -20.66 -3.55
CA ILE A 282 -32.42 -21.18 -4.50
C ILE A 282 -31.94 -20.03 -5.38
N ARG A 283 -30.65 -19.73 -5.34
CA ARG A 283 -30.04 -18.64 -6.11
C ARG A 283 -28.92 -19.16 -7.03
N ARG A 284 -28.61 -18.42 -8.07
CA ARG A 284 -27.53 -18.71 -9.01
C ARG A 284 -26.20 -18.29 -8.38
N ARG A 285 -25.30 -19.24 -8.22
CA ARG A 285 -23.97 -19.04 -7.63
C ARG A 285 -22.87 -19.39 -8.60
N ALA A 286 -21.83 -18.58 -8.61
CA ALA A 286 -20.56 -18.88 -9.24
C ALA A 286 -19.52 -19.17 -8.18
N ILE A 287 -18.62 -20.10 -8.47
CA ILE A 287 -17.34 -20.28 -7.78
C ILE A 287 -16.28 -19.81 -8.74
N VAL A 288 -15.42 -18.93 -8.28
CA VAL A 288 -14.27 -18.45 -9.06
C VAL A 288 -12.96 -19.00 -8.50
N ALA A 289 -11.97 -19.18 -9.39
CA ALA A 289 -10.63 -19.66 -9.06
C ALA A 289 -9.81 -18.57 -8.36
N LEU A 290 -10.22 -18.21 -7.16
CA LEU A 290 -9.62 -17.20 -6.29
C LEU A 290 -10.04 -17.50 -4.85
N GLY A 291 -9.15 -17.48 -3.89
CA GLY A 291 -9.49 -17.78 -2.51
C GLY A 291 -8.82 -16.89 -1.48
N GLN A 292 -9.00 -17.21 -0.21
CA GLN A 292 -8.45 -16.46 0.92
C GLN A 292 -6.91 -16.45 0.93
N GLN A 293 -6.28 -17.44 0.29
CA GLN A 293 -4.83 -17.49 0.15
C GLN A 293 -4.31 -16.35 -0.75
N ASP A 294 -5.13 -15.91 -1.70
CA ASP A 294 -4.81 -14.83 -2.63
C ASP A 294 -5.33 -13.48 -2.15
N VAL A 295 -6.66 -13.41 -1.94
CA VAL A 295 -7.35 -12.18 -1.52
C VAL A 295 -8.56 -12.53 -0.65
N PRO A 296 -8.76 -11.88 0.51
CA PRO A 296 -9.93 -12.13 1.33
C PRO A 296 -11.21 -11.56 0.67
N PRO A 297 -12.40 -12.11 0.96
CA PRO A 297 -13.67 -11.60 0.47
C PRO A 297 -13.89 -10.10 0.73
N SER A 298 -13.39 -9.60 1.86
CA SER A 298 -13.44 -8.18 2.21
C SER A 298 -12.48 -7.30 1.39
N GLY A 299 -11.56 -7.92 0.66
CA GLY A 299 -10.55 -7.23 -0.16
C GLY A 299 -11.00 -6.94 -1.59
N VAL A 300 -12.11 -7.52 -2.02
CA VAL A 300 -12.62 -7.40 -3.39
C VAL A 300 -13.99 -6.72 -3.45
N ILE A 301 -14.24 -6.02 -4.54
CA ILE A 301 -15.49 -5.32 -4.81
C ILE A 301 -15.87 -5.67 -6.26
N PRO A 302 -16.95 -6.44 -6.52
CA PRO A 302 -17.37 -6.72 -7.87
C PRO A 302 -17.60 -5.45 -8.69
N VAL A 303 -17.17 -5.46 -9.95
CA VAL A 303 -17.43 -4.34 -10.87
C VAL A 303 -18.92 -4.26 -11.20
N ASP A 304 -19.55 -5.42 -11.42
CA ASP A 304 -21.00 -5.51 -11.46
C ASP A 304 -21.59 -5.42 -10.04
N PRO A 305 -22.31 -4.33 -9.70
CA PRO A 305 -22.85 -4.13 -8.34
C PRO A 305 -23.97 -5.11 -7.97
N ALA A 306 -24.53 -5.86 -8.93
CA ALA A 306 -25.53 -6.89 -8.70
C ALA A 306 -24.91 -8.20 -8.18
N ILE A 307 -23.61 -8.38 -8.32
CA ILE A 307 -22.89 -9.53 -7.78
C ILE A 307 -22.56 -9.32 -6.30
N ARG A 308 -22.81 -10.35 -5.48
CA ARG A 308 -22.47 -10.33 -4.06
C ARG A 308 -21.40 -11.38 -3.76
N VAL A 309 -20.35 -10.97 -3.05
CA VAL A 309 -19.34 -11.89 -2.49
C VAL A 309 -19.91 -12.51 -1.23
N LEU A 310 -20.10 -13.83 -1.23
CA LEU A 310 -20.67 -14.56 -0.08
C LEU A 310 -19.63 -15.03 0.90
N GLY A 311 -18.40 -15.30 0.45
CA GLY A 311 -17.31 -15.80 1.25
C GLY A 311 -16.29 -16.54 0.39
N ALA A 312 -15.26 -17.10 1.05
CA ALA A 312 -14.25 -17.89 0.37
C ALA A 312 -13.69 -18.98 1.27
N SER A 313 -13.28 -20.09 0.65
CA SER A 313 -12.32 -21.04 1.21
C SER A 313 -10.89 -20.59 0.87
N SER A 314 -9.90 -21.46 1.12
CA SER A 314 -8.50 -21.17 0.73
C SER A 314 -8.36 -20.81 -0.75
N ASP A 315 -9.06 -21.54 -1.64
CA ASP A 315 -8.83 -21.50 -3.10
C ASP A 315 -10.09 -21.21 -3.95
N HIS A 316 -11.24 -21.00 -3.30
CA HIS A 316 -12.52 -20.79 -3.97
C HIS A 316 -13.28 -19.63 -3.33
N MET A 317 -13.58 -18.61 -4.13
CA MET A 317 -14.48 -17.53 -3.72
C MET A 317 -15.87 -17.80 -4.29
N ILE A 318 -16.90 -17.59 -3.46
CA ILE A 318 -18.29 -17.89 -3.77
C ILE A 318 -19.03 -16.58 -4.00
N LEU A 319 -19.60 -16.45 -5.19
CA LEU A 319 -20.36 -15.28 -5.62
C LEU A 319 -21.84 -15.64 -5.80
N ASP A 320 -22.71 -14.76 -5.38
CA ASP A 320 -24.13 -14.78 -5.76
C ASP A 320 -24.30 -13.85 -6.97
N ILE A 321 -24.74 -14.42 -8.07
CA ILE A 321 -24.88 -13.73 -9.35
C ILE A 321 -26.34 -13.76 -9.86
N GLU A 322 -27.32 -14.06 -8.99
CA GLU A 322 -28.73 -14.17 -9.37
C GLU A 322 -29.29 -12.87 -9.92
N ASP A 323 -28.88 -11.74 -9.36
CA ASP A 323 -29.42 -10.41 -9.67
C ASP A 323 -28.63 -9.71 -10.81
N SER A 324 -27.54 -10.34 -11.32
CA SER A 324 -26.79 -9.81 -12.46
C SER A 324 -27.55 -10.01 -13.77
N GLU A 325 -27.56 -8.98 -14.59
CA GLU A 325 -28.13 -9.02 -15.96
C GLU A 325 -27.20 -9.73 -16.96
N GLU A 326 -25.92 -9.93 -16.58
CA GLU A 326 -24.93 -10.59 -17.40
C GLU A 326 -25.17 -12.12 -17.49
N SER A 327 -24.95 -12.65 -18.68
CA SER A 327 -25.05 -14.08 -18.94
C SER A 327 -23.73 -14.78 -18.78
N TYR A 328 -23.41 -15.17 -17.55
CA TYR A 328 -22.17 -15.90 -17.25
C TYR A 328 -22.24 -17.39 -17.62
N ALA A 329 -21.12 -17.90 -18.16
CA ALA A 329 -20.84 -19.31 -18.43
C ALA A 329 -19.58 -19.79 -17.69
N LEU A 330 -19.30 -21.09 -17.72
CA LEU A 330 -18.03 -21.65 -17.24
C LEU A 330 -16.88 -21.13 -18.11
N GLY A 331 -15.79 -20.67 -17.45
CA GLY A 331 -14.64 -20.09 -18.12
C GLY A 331 -14.73 -18.58 -18.33
N ASP A 332 -15.89 -17.95 -18.07
CA ASP A 332 -16.00 -16.50 -18.12
C ASP A 332 -15.30 -15.85 -16.92
N MET A 333 -14.85 -14.60 -17.10
CA MET A 333 -14.19 -13.82 -16.08
C MET A 333 -15.18 -12.91 -15.34
N VAL A 334 -15.02 -12.87 -14.02
CA VAL A 334 -15.67 -11.87 -13.17
C VAL A 334 -14.65 -10.80 -12.81
N ASP A 335 -14.95 -9.55 -13.12
CA ASP A 335 -14.08 -8.41 -12.84
C ASP A 335 -14.34 -7.87 -11.42
N LEU A 336 -13.26 -7.76 -10.66
CA LEU A 336 -13.26 -7.34 -9.25
C LEU A 336 -12.29 -6.17 -9.06
N ARG A 337 -12.76 -5.06 -8.50
CA ARG A 337 -11.87 -4.02 -7.96
C ARG A 337 -11.29 -4.48 -6.64
N LEU A 338 -10.13 -3.92 -6.31
CA LEU A 338 -9.46 -4.19 -5.05
C LEU A 338 -9.54 -2.96 -4.13
N ASN A 339 -9.79 -3.18 -2.84
CA ASN A 339 -9.45 -2.18 -1.83
C ASN A 339 -7.97 -2.31 -1.45
N TYR A 340 -7.48 -1.48 -0.54
CA TYR A 340 -6.06 -1.48 -0.17
C TYR A 340 -5.57 -2.81 0.40
N GLN A 341 -6.40 -3.51 1.19
CA GLN A 341 -6.08 -4.85 1.70
C GLN A 341 -6.00 -5.88 0.57
N GLY A 342 -6.97 -5.84 -0.34
CA GLY A 342 -6.98 -6.72 -1.52
C GLY A 342 -5.77 -6.50 -2.41
N LEU A 343 -5.39 -5.25 -2.66
CA LEU A 343 -4.18 -4.93 -3.44
C LEU A 343 -2.91 -5.48 -2.80
N LEU A 344 -2.72 -5.25 -1.49
CA LEU A 344 -1.57 -5.78 -0.75
C LEU A 344 -1.44 -7.29 -0.89
N MET A 345 -2.53 -8.02 -0.78
CA MET A 345 -2.54 -9.48 -0.84
C MET A 345 -2.38 -9.98 -2.27
N ALA A 346 -3.11 -9.45 -3.23
CA ALA A 346 -2.98 -9.83 -4.64
C ALA A 346 -1.56 -9.62 -5.17
N CYS A 347 -0.95 -8.47 -4.88
CA CYS A 347 0.44 -8.17 -5.29
C CYS A 347 1.51 -8.93 -4.49
N SER A 348 1.13 -9.65 -3.44
CA SER A 348 2.02 -10.50 -2.65
C SER A 348 1.79 -12.00 -2.93
N SER A 349 0.69 -12.36 -3.61
CA SER A 349 0.42 -13.74 -4.01
C SER A 349 1.37 -14.16 -5.12
N ALA A 350 1.98 -15.34 -4.96
CA ALA A 350 2.79 -15.96 -5.99
C ALA A 350 1.95 -16.63 -7.10
N TYR A 351 0.62 -16.66 -6.92
CA TYR A 351 -0.31 -17.41 -7.78
C TYR A 351 -1.15 -16.52 -8.69
N ILE A 352 -1.12 -15.20 -8.49
CA ILE A 352 -1.83 -14.23 -9.34
C ILE A 352 -0.84 -13.60 -10.31
N PRO A 353 -0.81 -14.01 -11.60
CA PRO A 353 0.01 -13.35 -12.60
C PRO A 353 -0.48 -11.92 -12.83
N HIS A 354 0.44 -11.02 -13.12
CA HIS A 354 0.15 -9.62 -13.44
C HIS A 354 0.20 -9.41 -14.95
N VAL A 355 -0.77 -8.66 -15.45
CA VAL A 355 -0.89 -8.27 -16.86
C VAL A 355 -0.86 -6.75 -16.92
N TYR A 356 0.12 -6.20 -17.62
CA TYR A 356 0.33 -4.76 -17.67
C TYR A 356 -0.26 -4.17 -18.94
N LEU A 357 -1.04 -3.08 -18.77
CA LEU A 357 -1.53 -2.25 -19.87
C LEU A 357 -0.68 -0.98 -19.98
N CYS A 358 -0.10 -0.76 -21.17
CA CYS A 358 0.68 0.42 -21.51
C CYS A 358 -0.04 1.24 -22.61
N GLY A 359 -1.16 1.90 -22.25
CA GLY A 359 -2.00 2.61 -23.22
C GLY A 359 -2.84 1.64 -24.07
N ASP A 360 -2.89 1.90 -25.40
CA ASP A 360 -3.65 1.09 -26.37
C ASP A 360 -2.91 -0.17 -26.85
N GLU A 361 -1.75 -0.49 -26.29
CA GLU A 361 -0.99 -1.69 -26.63
C GLU A 361 -1.60 -2.95 -26.00
N GLU A 362 -1.57 -4.06 -26.75
CA GLU A 362 -1.99 -5.35 -26.20
C GLU A 362 -1.09 -5.76 -25.03
N PRO A 363 -1.64 -6.39 -23.97
CA PRO A 363 -0.90 -6.74 -22.76
C PRO A 363 0.29 -7.65 -23.04
N GLU A 364 1.47 -7.33 -22.47
CA GLU A 364 2.60 -8.26 -22.40
C GLU A 364 2.29 -9.37 -21.39
N GLU A 365 2.28 -10.61 -21.85
CA GLU A 365 2.00 -11.78 -21.03
C GLU A 365 3.25 -12.29 -20.30
N GLN A 366 3.14 -12.53 -18.98
CA GLN A 366 4.05 -13.36 -18.19
C GLN A 366 3.36 -14.67 -17.75
N ILE A 367 2.74 -15.40 -18.67
CA ILE A 367 2.09 -16.68 -18.35
C ILE A 367 2.87 -17.80 -19.03
N LEU A 368 3.19 -18.86 -18.26
CA LEU A 368 3.77 -20.09 -18.79
C LEU A 368 2.93 -20.61 -19.97
N THR A 369 3.55 -20.73 -21.11
CA THR A 369 2.91 -21.36 -22.27
C THR A 369 2.71 -22.85 -22.00
N PRO A 370 1.77 -23.53 -22.70
CA PRO A 370 1.65 -24.98 -22.59
C PRO A 370 2.93 -25.74 -22.92
N GLU A 371 3.81 -25.16 -23.76
CA GLU A 371 5.11 -25.72 -24.14
C GLU A 371 6.11 -25.61 -22.97
N GLU A 372 6.22 -24.44 -22.32
CA GLU A 372 7.04 -24.25 -21.12
C GLU A 372 6.55 -25.11 -19.95
N ALA A 373 5.23 -25.28 -19.79
CA ALA A 373 4.65 -26.17 -18.78
C ALA A 373 4.92 -27.66 -19.09
N ALA A 374 5.10 -28.05 -20.36
CA ALA A 374 5.47 -29.38 -20.75
C ALA A 374 6.95 -29.66 -20.48
N GLU A 375 7.85 -28.70 -20.71
CA GLU A 375 9.29 -28.83 -20.46
C GLU A 375 9.60 -28.99 -18.94
N ILE A 376 8.76 -28.46 -18.03
CA ILE A 376 8.92 -28.65 -16.58
C ILE A 376 8.55 -30.09 -16.13
N ARG A 377 7.85 -30.87 -16.98
CA ARG A 377 7.46 -32.26 -16.68
C ARG A 377 8.49 -33.33 -17.12
N GLU A 378 9.47 -32.97 -17.93
CA GLU A 378 10.59 -33.79 -18.30
C GLU A 378 11.79 -33.59 -17.37
#